data_2ee24800006cabe27f90aa6ac3233f81
#
_entry.id   2ee24800006cabe27f90aa6ac3233f81
#
_cell.length_a   1.000
_cell.length_b   1.000
_cell.length_c   1.000
_cell.angle_alpha   90.00
_cell.angle_beta   90.00
_cell.angle_gamma   90.00
#
_symmetry.space_group_name_H-M   'P 1'
#
loop_
_entity.id
_entity.type
_entity.pdbx_description
1 polymer ?
#
loop_
_entity_poly.entity_id
_entity_poly.type
_entity_poly.pdbx_seq_one_letter_code
_entity_poly.pdbx_strand_id
1 'polypeptide(L)'
;MRLFGKRRFGALAFAVLVIAWGSSFSVVKIGLEDAPPVLFVGGRTLVAGVLMTAVASAWGGALNFRRDWRVFGFLAVFNVALFVGFQTFALLYLPSGTAAVLIYLQPILVGIFAWLFLGESLTPTKVFGLLLGFAGIVAVSSAGLLGASGDVTPVGVACGVASALFWALGTVGFKKYEARVSTLWAVAVPFLAGGVALSALGFLLESPSDISWTGPLISSVLYSALVGTGLAWLLFFGLVRAGEASRVASYIFVVPLAAVVIGALLLDEGFGPPLLVGAALVVSGIYLVNRTPRPAKKPSG
;
A
#
# COMPACT_ATOMS: atom_id res chain seq x y z
N MET A 1 18.82 -0.07 -15.31
CA MET A 1 17.78 0.95 -15.45
C MET A 1 17.90 1.97 -14.30
N ARG A 2 18.64 3.09 -14.54
CA ARG A 2 18.94 4.13 -13.53
C ARG A 2 17.86 5.24 -13.51
N LEU A 3 16.58 4.88 -13.52
CA LEU A 3 15.50 5.87 -13.60
C LEU A 3 15.21 6.62 -12.28
N PHE A 4 15.61 6.06 -11.13
CA PHE A 4 15.29 6.65 -9.83
C PHE A 4 16.41 7.47 -9.18
N GLY A 5 17.48 7.79 -9.93
CA GLY A 5 18.67 8.44 -9.38
C GLY A 5 18.65 9.97 -9.31
N LYS A 6 17.61 10.66 -9.76
CA LYS A 6 17.51 12.12 -9.67
C LYS A 6 16.38 12.49 -8.70
N ARG A 7 16.69 13.37 -7.73
CA ARG A 7 15.76 13.87 -6.68
C ARG A 7 14.39 14.32 -7.23
N ARG A 8 14.36 14.91 -8.43
CA ARG A 8 13.14 15.34 -9.12
C ARG A 8 12.29 14.14 -9.60
N PHE A 9 12.93 13.08 -10.04
CA PHE A 9 12.23 11.87 -10.51
C PHE A 9 11.58 11.12 -9.33
N GLY A 10 12.24 11.06 -8.17
CA GLY A 10 11.67 10.46 -6.95
C GLY A 10 10.42 11.20 -6.47
N ALA A 11 10.43 12.54 -6.51
CA ALA A 11 9.28 13.36 -6.15
C ALA A 11 8.08 13.15 -7.10
N LEU A 12 8.34 13.08 -8.41
CA LEU A 12 7.30 12.79 -9.40
C LEU A 12 6.73 11.38 -9.23
N ALA A 13 7.60 10.38 -9.06
CA ALA A 13 7.18 9.00 -8.83
C ALA A 13 6.31 8.88 -7.57
N PHE A 14 6.66 9.60 -6.51
CA PHE A 14 5.88 9.68 -5.29
C PHE A 14 4.51 10.36 -5.53
N ALA A 15 4.47 11.50 -6.20
CA ALA A 15 3.22 12.18 -6.51
C ALA A 15 2.26 11.29 -7.33
N VAL A 16 2.78 10.60 -8.36
CA VAL A 16 2.01 9.66 -9.17
C VAL A 16 1.52 8.48 -8.31
N LEU A 17 2.35 7.94 -7.42
CA LEU A 17 1.96 6.88 -6.49
C LEU A 17 0.80 7.30 -5.58
N VAL A 18 0.89 8.51 -4.99
CA VAL A 18 -0.15 9.04 -4.10
C VAL A 18 -1.47 9.23 -4.84
N ILE A 19 -1.44 9.77 -6.07
CA ILE A 19 -2.63 9.93 -6.90
C ILE A 19 -3.18 8.54 -7.28
N ALA A 20 -2.33 7.60 -7.70
CA ALA A 20 -2.74 6.26 -8.11
C ALA A 20 -3.42 5.49 -6.97
N TRP A 21 -2.84 5.48 -5.77
CA TRP A 21 -3.48 4.82 -4.63
C TRP A 21 -4.66 5.61 -4.07
N GLY A 22 -4.55 6.94 -3.97
CA GLY A 22 -5.63 7.78 -3.46
C GLY A 22 -6.91 7.67 -4.30
N SER A 23 -6.80 7.73 -5.64
CA SER A 23 -7.93 7.57 -6.55
C SER A 23 -8.48 6.15 -6.61
N SER A 24 -7.63 5.13 -6.36
CA SER A 24 -8.04 3.73 -6.39
C SER A 24 -9.11 3.40 -5.36
N PHE A 25 -9.18 4.11 -4.23
CA PHE A 25 -10.23 3.89 -3.23
C PHE A 25 -11.61 4.16 -3.80
N SER A 26 -11.80 5.31 -4.46
CA SER A 26 -13.09 5.66 -5.09
C SER A 26 -13.44 4.72 -6.25
N VAL A 27 -12.45 4.38 -7.08
CA VAL A 27 -12.66 3.46 -8.23
C VAL A 27 -13.00 2.04 -7.78
N VAL A 28 -12.34 1.53 -6.74
CA VAL A 28 -12.65 0.22 -6.16
C VAL A 28 -14.07 0.21 -5.60
N LYS A 29 -14.52 1.28 -4.93
CA LYS A 29 -15.88 1.39 -4.41
C LYS A 29 -16.92 1.24 -5.51
N ILE A 30 -16.71 1.87 -6.66
CA ILE A 30 -17.59 1.73 -7.85
C ILE A 30 -17.65 0.26 -8.31
N GLY A 31 -16.51 -0.43 -8.39
CA GLY A 31 -16.47 -1.83 -8.83
C GLY A 31 -17.12 -2.80 -7.83
N LEU A 32 -17.12 -2.47 -6.54
CA LEU A 32 -17.73 -3.30 -5.49
C LEU A 32 -19.27 -3.20 -5.47
N GLU A 33 -19.87 -2.28 -6.20
CA GLU A 33 -21.33 -2.23 -6.39
C GLU A 33 -21.82 -3.37 -7.29
N ASP A 34 -20.96 -3.86 -8.19
CA ASP A 34 -21.30 -4.83 -9.23
C ASP A 34 -20.62 -6.20 -9.05
N ALA A 35 -19.76 -6.37 -8.05
CA ALA A 35 -19.04 -7.64 -7.84
C ALA A 35 -18.74 -7.94 -6.37
N PRO A 36 -18.77 -9.24 -5.98
CA PRO A 36 -18.36 -9.68 -4.65
C PRO A 36 -16.90 -9.30 -4.36
N PRO A 37 -16.58 -8.87 -3.12
CA PRO A 37 -15.31 -8.22 -2.81
C PRO A 37 -14.07 -9.09 -3.04
N VAL A 38 -14.11 -10.37 -2.69
CA VAL A 38 -12.93 -11.26 -2.82
C VAL A 38 -12.70 -11.62 -4.28
N LEU A 39 -13.76 -11.87 -5.06
CA LEU A 39 -13.70 -12.09 -6.50
C LEU A 39 -13.18 -10.85 -7.23
N PHE A 40 -13.67 -9.66 -6.86
CA PHE A 40 -13.19 -8.40 -7.43
C PHE A 40 -11.69 -8.21 -7.16
N VAL A 41 -11.26 -8.38 -5.91
CA VAL A 41 -9.85 -8.21 -5.51
C VAL A 41 -8.96 -9.27 -6.15
N GLY A 42 -9.40 -10.53 -6.19
CA GLY A 42 -8.69 -11.60 -6.89
C GLY A 42 -8.54 -11.30 -8.37
N GLY A 43 -9.63 -10.96 -9.04
CA GLY A 43 -9.66 -10.65 -10.48
C GLY A 43 -8.75 -9.48 -10.85
N ARG A 44 -8.89 -8.32 -10.18
CA ARG A 44 -8.04 -7.15 -10.45
C ARG A 44 -6.56 -7.44 -10.19
N THR A 45 -6.23 -8.22 -9.15
CA THR A 45 -4.86 -8.60 -8.80
C THR A 45 -4.26 -9.55 -9.84
N LEU A 46 -5.06 -10.51 -10.32
CA LEU A 46 -4.68 -11.43 -11.38
C LEU A 46 -4.42 -10.68 -12.70
N VAL A 47 -5.33 -9.79 -13.09
CA VAL A 47 -5.16 -8.94 -14.29
C VAL A 47 -3.88 -8.10 -14.18
N ALA A 48 -3.62 -7.48 -13.02
CA ALA A 48 -2.37 -6.76 -12.78
C ALA A 48 -1.15 -7.66 -12.93
N GLY A 49 -1.19 -8.87 -12.36
CA GLY A 49 -0.11 -9.85 -12.45
C GLY A 49 0.19 -10.28 -13.90
N VAL A 50 -0.85 -10.54 -14.69
CA VAL A 50 -0.72 -10.87 -16.12
C VAL A 50 -0.09 -9.72 -16.89
N LEU A 51 -0.62 -8.51 -16.75
CA LEU A 51 -0.12 -7.31 -17.43
C LEU A 51 1.31 -6.98 -17.02
N MET A 52 1.62 -7.05 -15.73
CA MET A 52 2.98 -6.81 -15.23
C MET A 52 3.95 -7.90 -15.68
N THR A 53 3.49 -9.15 -15.88
CA THR A 53 4.31 -10.21 -16.45
C THR A 53 4.66 -9.92 -17.91
N ALA A 54 3.70 -9.43 -18.70
CA ALA A 54 3.98 -8.99 -20.07
C ALA A 54 4.99 -7.83 -20.10
N VAL A 55 4.81 -6.82 -19.24
CA VAL A 55 5.75 -5.70 -19.11
C VAL A 55 7.13 -6.18 -18.66
N ALA A 56 7.20 -7.06 -17.65
CA ALA A 56 8.46 -7.59 -17.15
C ALA A 56 9.19 -8.46 -18.19
N SER A 57 8.47 -9.21 -19.03
CA SER A 57 9.03 -9.98 -20.11
C SER A 57 9.69 -9.09 -21.17
N ALA A 58 9.11 -7.91 -21.43
CA ALA A 58 9.66 -6.96 -22.39
C ALA A 58 10.85 -6.14 -21.85
N TRP A 59 10.79 -5.73 -20.58
CA TRP A 59 11.75 -4.74 -20.02
C TRP A 59 12.40 -5.16 -18.70
N GLY A 60 12.00 -6.27 -18.07
CA GLY A 60 12.47 -6.69 -16.75
C GLY A 60 13.83 -7.38 -16.73
N GLY A 61 14.40 -7.67 -17.91
CA GLY A 61 15.58 -8.52 -18.04
C GLY A 61 15.27 -10.00 -17.79
N ALA A 62 16.29 -10.84 -17.73
CA ALA A 62 16.12 -12.28 -17.56
C ALA A 62 15.48 -12.64 -16.22
N LEU A 63 14.45 -13.47 -16.27
CA LEU A 63 13.82 -14.06 -15.10
C LEU A 63 14.61 -15.29 -14.63
N ASN A 64 15.24 -15.22 -13.48
CA ASN A 64 15.92 -16.36 -12.87
C ASN A 64 15.02 -17.02 -11.81
N PHE A 65 13.88 -17.56 -12.25
CA PHE A 65 12.87 -18.10 -11.35
C PHE A 65 13.43 -19.18 -10.40
N ARG A 66 14.26 -20.11 -10.90
CA ARG A 66 14.87 -21.17 -10.07
C ARG A 66 15.73 -20.64 -8.94
N ARG A 67 16.45 -19.53 -9.17
CA ARG A 67 17.29 -18.87 -8.14
C ARG A 67 16.46 -18.08 -7.15
N ASP A 68 15.42 -17.38 -7.65
CA ASP A 68 14.76 -16.32 -6.89
C ASP A 68 13.33 -16.70 -6.43
N TRP A 69 12.88 -17.95 -6.66
CA TRP A 69 11.54 -18.43 -6.32
C TRP A 69 11.13 -18.19 -4.86
N ARG A 70 12.11 -18.30 -3.92
CA ARG A 70 11.85 -18.03 -2.49
C ARG A 70 11.50 -16.57 -2.24
N VAL A 71 12.14 -15.65 -2.95
CA VAL A 71 11.84 -14.20 -2.86
C VAL A 71 10.46 -13.92 -3.47
N PHE A 72 10.18 -14.49 -4.65
CA PHE A 72 8.87 -14.34 -5.27
C PHE A 72 7.75 -14.96 -4.43
N GLY A 73 7.96 -16.16 -3.89
CA GLY A 73 7.00 -16.83 -3.00
C GLY A 73 6.76 -16.02 -1.72
N PHE A 74 7.81 -15.50 -1.10
CA PHE A 74 7.70 -14.63 0.06
C PHE A 74 6.86 -13.38 -0.26
N LEU A 75 7.15 -12.69 -1.37
CA LEU A 75 6.39 -11.50 -1.76
C LEU A 75 4.94 -11.84 -2.14
N ALA A 76 4.70 -12.97 -2.82
CA ALA A 76 3.36 -13.42 -3.17
C ALA A 76 2.50 -13.69 -1.91
N VAL A 77 3.10 -14.34 -0.91
CA VAL A 77 2.42 -14.62 0.35
C VAL A 77 2.20 -13.35 1.16
N PHE A 78 3.26 -12.58 1.44
CA PHE A 78 3.18 -11.48 2.40
C PHE A 78 2.61 -10.19 1.78
N ASN A 79 3.02 -9.80 0.57
CA ASN A 79 2.54 -8.56 -0.06
C ASN A 79 1.25 -8.72 -0.87
N VAL A 80 0.85 -9.94 -1.21
CA VAL A 80 -0.36 -10.13 -2.01
C VAL A 80 -1.38 -10.97 -1.26
N ALA A 81 -1.16 -12.27 -1.09
CA ALA A 81 -2.20 -13.14 -0.54
C ALA A 81 -2.66 -12.71 0.87
N LEU A 82 -1.71 -12.53 1.79
CA LEU A 82 -2.03 -12.17 3.18
C LEU A 82 -2.38 -10.69 3.31
N PHE A 83 -1.53 -9.77 2.79
CA PHE A 83 -1.81 -8.34 2.91
C PHE A 83 -3.15 -7.97 2.27
N VAL A 84 -3.32 -8.27 0.97
CA VAL A 84 -4.52 -7.87 0.24
C VAL A 84 -5.74 -8.67 0.70
N GLY A 85 -5.56 -9.96 1.02
CA GLY A 85 -6.63 -10.79 1.57
C GLY A 85 -7.16 -10.24 2.91
N PHE A 86 -6.29 -10.04 3.90
CA PHE A 86 -6.68 -9.48 5.19
C PHE A 86 -7.20 -8.04 5.09
N GLN A 87 -6.67 -7.23 4.17
CA GLN A 87 -7.21 -5.90 3.87
C GLN A 87 -8.66 -5.98 3.41
N THR A 88 -8.99 -6.92 2.51
CA THR A 88 -10.35 -7.11 2.03
C THR A 88 -11.30 -7.51 3.15
N PHE A 89 -10.89 -8.47 3.99
CA PHE A 89 -11.70 -8.87 5.15
C PHE A 89 -11.83 -7.75 6.20
N ALA A 90 -10.79 -6.95 6.41
CA ALA A 90 -10.90 -5.78 7.29
C ALA A 90 -11.97 -4.79 6.78
N LEU A 91 -12.01 -4.53 5.47
CA LEU A 91 -13.00 -3.64 4.85
C LEU A 91 -14.42 -4.22 4.87
N LEU A 92 -14.58 -5.56 4.91
CA LEU A 92 -15.88 -6.22 5.05
C LEU A 92 -16.44 -6.12 6.49
N TYR A 93 -15.57 -6.16 7.49
CA TYR A 93 -15.97 -6.27 8.90
C TYR A 93 -15.77 -4.99 9.72
N LEU A 94 -15.28 -3.91 9.10
CA LEU A 94 -15.06 -2.62 9.75
C LEU A 94 -15.55 -1.46 8.90
N PRO A 95 -15.98 -0.37 9.51
CA PRO A 95 -16.10 0.91 8.81
C PRO A 95 -14.78 1.27 8.12
N SER A 96 -14.86 1.80 6.90
CA SER A 96 -13.68 2.09 6.06
C SER A 96 -12.64 2.99 6.75
N GLY A 97 -13.08 3.95 7.57
CA GLY A 97 -12.19 4.79 8.36
C GLY A 97 -11.38 4.00 9.41
N THR A 98 -12.05 3.08 10.13
CA THR A 98 -11.40 2.19 11.12
C THR A 98 -10.42 1.24 10.43
N ALA A 99 -10.84 0.62 9.32
CA ALA A 99 -9.96 -0.25 8.53
C ALA A 99 -8.72 0.51 8.04
N ALA A 100 -8.90 1.73 7.52
CA ALA A 100 -7.79 2.58 7.08
C ALA A 100 -6.80 2.85 8.23
N VAL A 101 -7.25 3.26 9.41
CA VAL A 101 -6.37 3.50 10.57
C VAL A 101 -5.53 2.27 10.88
N LEU A 102 -6.13 1.08 10.92
CA LEU A 102 -5.43 -0.15 11.24
C LEU A 102 -4.43 -0.56 10.15
N ILE A 103 -4.81 -0.46 8.88
CA ILE A 103 -3.93 -0.77 7.74
C ILE A 103 -2.73 0.18 7.70
N TYR A 104 -2.95 1.47 8.00
CA TYR A 104 -1.89 2.48 8.04
C TYR A 104 -1.02 2.46 9.31
N LEU A 105 -1.13 1.43 10.17
CA LEU A 105 -0.07 1.05 11.10
C LEU A 105 1.21 0.58 10.37
N GLN A 106 1.09 0.22 9.09
CA GLN A 106 2.17 -0.31 8.27
C GLN A 106 3.47 0.52 8.31
N PRO A 107 3.50 1.86 8.20
CA PRO A 107 4.75 2.62 8.25
C PRO A 107 5.48 2.52 9.60
N ILE A 108 4.74 2.41 10.70
CA ILE A 108 5.32 2.19 12.04
C ILE A 108 5.99 0.81 12.09
N LEU A 109 5.28 -0.23 11.62
CA LEU A 109 5.79 -1.60 11.57
C LEU A 109 6.98 -1.72 10.63
N VAL A 110 6.98 -1.04 9.48
CA VAL A 110 8.16 -0.97 8.59
C VAL A 110 9.34 -0.30 9.32
N GLY A 111 9.11 0.77 10.07
CA GLY A 111 10.17 1.40 10.88
C GLY A 111 10.82 0.43 11.86
N ILE A 112 10.00 -0.35 12.58
CA ILE A 112 10.47 -1.35 13.54
C ILE A 112 11.20 -2.50 12.81
N PHE A 113 10.61 -3.07 11.76
CA PHE A 113 11.20 -4.20 11.05
C PHE A 113 12.45 -3.81 10.25
N ALA A 114 12.51 -2.59 9.69
CA ALA A 114 13.69 -2.09 9.03
C ALA A 114 14.86 -1.90 10.02
N TRP A 115 14.57 -1.47 11.24
CA TRP A 115 15.55 -1.44 12.32
C TRP A 115 16.02 -2.86 12.69
N LEU A 116 15.10 -3.81 12.87
CA LEU A 116 15.43 -5.18 13.27
C LEU A 116 16.16 -5.98 12.18
N PHE A 117 15.74 -5.86 10.92
CA PHE A 117 16.16 -6.75 9.84
C PHE A 117 17.08 -6.14 8.79
N LEU A 118 17.10 -4.79 8.68
CA LEU A 118 17.90 -4.06 7.68
C LEU A 118 19.00 -3.21 8.30
N GLY A 119 19.03 -3.06 9.64
CA GLY A 119 19.99 -2.19 10.32
C GLY A 119 19.73 -0.70 10.12
N GLU A 120 18.50 -0.31 9.70
CA GLU A 120 18.14 1.11 9.62
C GLU A 120 18.08 1.72 11.03
N SER A 121 18.51 2.98 11.18
CA SER A 121 18.45 3.66 12.46
C SER A 121 17.00 3.98 12.85
N LEU A 122 16.59 3.61 14.07
CA LEU A 122 15.31 3.98 14.67
C LEU A 122 15.54 5.04 15.76
N THR A 123 15.79 6.27 15.33
CA THR A 123 16.04 7.38 16.26
C THR A 123 14.76 7.86 16.92
N PRO A 124 14.82 8.47 18.14
CA PRO A 124 13.62 9.04 18.81
C PRO A 124 12.85 10.01 17.91
N THR A 125 13.54 10.81 17.10
CA THR A 125 12.93 11.73 16.13
C THR A 125 12.15 10.97 15.06
N LYS A 126 12.69 9.84 14.57
CA LYS A 126 11.99 8.97 13.61
C LYS A 126 10.73 8.34 14.23
N VAL A 127 10.85 7.81 15.44
CA VAL A 127 9.72 7.25 16.20
C VAL A 127 8.63 8.29 16.39
N PHE A 128 9.00 9.47 16.90
CA PHE A 128 8.04 10.56 17.09
C PHE A 128 7.37 10.99 15.79
N GLY A 129 8.14 11.07 14.69
CA GLY A 129 7.60 11.39 13.37
C GLY A 129 6.62 10.33 12.85
N LEU A 130 6.90 9.04 13.05
CA LEU A 130 5.98 7.96 12.68
C LEU A 130 4.69 8.00 13.50
N LEU A 131 4.79 8.24 14.80
CA LEU A 131 3.62 8.37 15.68
C LEU A 131 2.78 9.60 15.32
N LEU A 132 3.44 10.71 14.99
CA LEU A 132 2.76 11.95 14.59
C LEU A 132 2.03 11.77 13.25
N GLY A 133 2.66 11.11 12.26
CA GLY A 133 2.04 10.77 10.99
C GLY A 133 0.82 9.85 11.17
N PHE A 134 0.94 8.86 12.05
CA PHE A 134 -0.16 7.97 12.39
C PHE A 134 -1.30 8.70 13.09
N ALA A 135 -1.01 9.60 14.05
CA ALA A 135 -2.01 10.46 14.68
C ALA A 135 -2.76 11.32 13.63
N GLY A 136 -2.06 11.74 12.58
CA GLY A 136 -2.67 12.43 11.44
C GLY A 136 -3.69 11.56 10.69
N ILE A 137 -3.38 10.27 10.48
CA ILE A 137 -4.34 9.32 9.87
C ILE A 137 -5.57 9.14 10.77
N VAL A 138 -5.37 9.00 12.08
CA VAL A 138 -6.49 8.92 13.04
C VAL A 138 -7.36 10.17 12.94
N ALA A 139 -6.75 11.36 12.87
CA ALA A 139 -7.49 12.62 12.76
C ALA A 139 -8.28 12.69 11.45
N VAL A 140 -7.69 12.34 10.29
CA VAL A 140 -8.41 12.31 9.00
C VAL A 140 -9.56 11.32 9.01
N SER A 141 -9.36 10.14 9.59
CA SER A 141 -10.37 9.09 9.65
C SER A 141 -11.45 9.36 10.71
N SER A 142 -11.25 10.33 11.63
CA SER A 142 -12.15 10.58 12.74
C SER A 142 -13.57 10.98 12.31
N ALA A 143 -13.72 11.71 11.19
CA ALA A 143 -15.02 12.04 10.64
C ALA A 143 -15.81 10.78 10.24
N GLY A 144 -15.15 9.81 9.64
CA GLY A 144 -15.72 8.50 9.32
C GLY A 144 -15.93 7.62 10.56
N LEU A 145 -15.07 7.74 11.59
CA LEU A 145 -15.20 6.99 12.83
C LEU A 145 -16.40 7.47 13.67
N LEU A 146 -16.64 8.80 13.72
CA LEU A 146 -17.71 9.41 14.51
C LEU A 146 -19.08 9.33 13.82
N GLY A 147 -19.11 9.22 12.48
CA GLY A 147 -20.34 9.14 11.69
C GLY A 147 -20.68 7.73 11.19
N ALA A 148 -19.84 6.74 11.42
CA ALA A 148 -20.06 5.39 10.92
C ALA A 148 -21.07 4.64 11.80
N SER A 149 -22.22 4.35 11.23
CA SER A 149 -23.21 3.39 11.77
C SER A 149 -22.78 1.96 11.43
N GLY A 150 -21.68 1.47 11.99
CA GLY A 150 -21.23 0.10 11.79
C GLY A 150 -20.46 -0.42 13.00
N ASP A 151 -20.69 -1.70 13.33
CA ASP A 151 -20.02 -2.34 14.44
C ASP A 151 -18.53 -2.57 14.16
N VAL A 152 -17.69 -2.22 15.13
CA VAL A 152 -16.27 -2.58 15.11
C VAL A 152 -16.13 -4.01 15.61
N THR A 153 -15.95 -4.96 14.68
CA THR A 153 -15.83 -6.36 15.05
C THR A 153 -14.39 -6.75 15.42
N PRO A 154 -14.19 -7.62 16.43
CA PRO A 154 -12.85 -8.11 16.78
C PRO A 154 -12.12 -8.79 15.59
N VAL A 155 -12.87 -9.51 14.75
CA VAL A 155 -12.34 -10.15 13.54
C VAL A 155 -11.82 -9.10 12.54
N GLY A 156 -12.59 -8.05 12.30
CA GLY A 156 -12.18 -6.95 11.44
C GLY A 156 -10.92 -6.24 11.95
N VAL A 157 -10.83 -6.01 13.28
CA VAL A 157 -9.63 -5.41 13.90
C VAL A 157 -8.41 -6.32 13.70
N ALA A 158 -8.56 -7.63 13.96
CA ALA A 158 -7.49 -8.59 13.76
C ALA A 158 -7.02 -8.62 12.28
N CYS A 159 -7.96 -8.61 11.34
CA CYS A 159 -7.67 -8.53 9.91
C CYS A 159 -6.94 -7.23 9.52
N GLY A 160 -7.37 -6.08 10.02
CA GLY A 160 -6.73 -4.79 9.76
C GLY A 160 -5.27 -4.75 10.24
N VAL A 161 -5.03 -5.20 11.47
CA VAL A 161 -3.68 -5.28 12.04
C VAL A 161 -2.83 -6.32 11.30
N ALA A 162 -3.37 -7.49 10.99
CA ALA A 162 -2.68 -8.52 10.20
C ALA A 162 -2.30 -8.00 8.81
N SER A 163 -3.18 -7.27 8.14
CA SER A 163 -2.91 -6.62 6.86
C SER A 163 -1.70 -5.68 6.95
N ALA A 164 -1.68 -4.78 7.93
CA ALA A 164 -0.55 -3.87 8.15
C ALA A 164 0.76 -4.62 8.42
N LEU A 165 0.70 -5.68 9.24
CA LEU A 165 1.83 -6.53 9.59
C LEU A 165 2.44 -7.19 8.34
N PHE A 166 1.59 -7.84 7.53
CA PHE A 166 2.06 -8.56 6.34
C PHE A 166 2.56 -7.61 5.26
N TRP A 167 1.93 -6.46 5.08
CA TRP A 167 2.44 -5.43 4.17
C TRP A 167 3.82 -4.92 4.62
N ALA A 168 4.02 -4.68 5.92
CA ALA A 168 5.30 -4.24 6.46
C ALA A 168 6.40 -5.31 6.27
N LEU A 169 6.10 -6.58 6.59
CA LEU A 169 7.02 -7.70 6.40
C LEU A 169 7.40 -7.86 4.92
N GLY A 170 6.43 -7.81 4.03
CA GLY A 170 6.67 -7.88 2.60
C GLY A 170 7.51 -6.72 2.07
N THR A 171 7.26 -5.49 2.54
CA THR A 171 8.05 -4.30 2.17
C THR A 171 9.51 -4.43 2.61
N VAL A 172 9.74 -4.81 3.85
CA VAL A 172 11.09 -5.02 4.41
C VAL A 172 11.78 -6.21 3.75
N GLY A 173 11.03 -7.28 3.46
CA GLY A 173 11.54 -8.44 2.71
C GLY A 173 11.96 -8.06 1.29
N PHE A 174 11.17 -7.25 0.57
CA PHE A 174 11.58 -6.73 -0.73
C PHE A 174 12.87 -5.92 -0.61
N LYS A 175 12.95 -5.00 0.34
CA LYS A 175 14.16 -4.19 0.58
C LYS A 175 15.39 -5.06 0.85
N LYS A 176 15.26 -6.10 1.66
CA LYS A 176 16.35 -7.02 1.99
C LYS A 176 16.89 -7.75 0.76
N TYR A 177 16.02 -8.09 -0.18
CA TYR A 177 16.38 -8.88 -1.36
C TYR A 177 16.37 -8.09 -2.67
N GLU A 178 16.26 -6.76 -2.62
CA GLU A 178 16.13 -5.88 -3.80
C GLU A 178 17.26 -6.00 -4.82
N ALA A 179 18.48 -6.34 -4.38
CA ALA A 179 19.63 -6.53 -5.26
C ALA A 179 19.54 -7.84 -6.10
N ARG A 180 18.73 -8.81 -5.67
CA ARG A 180 18.61 -10.12 -6.31
C ARG A 180 17.60 -10.14 -7.43
N VAL A 181 16.52 -9.36 -7.32
CA VAL A 181 15.39 -9.39 -8.25
C VAL A 181 15.18 -8.02 -8.89
N SER A 182 14.78 -7.97 -10.16
CA SER A 182 14.36 -6.70 -10.75
C SER A 182 13.02 -6.25 -10.16
N THR A 183 12.79 -4.94 -10.06
CA THR A 183 11.54 -4.40 -9.53
C THR A 183 10.32 -4.87 -10.33
N LEU A 184 10.47 -5.01 -11.66
CA LEU A 184 9.40 -5.50 -12.54
C LEU A 184 9.01 -6.94 -12.19
N TRP A 185 9.98 -7.85 -12.06
CA TRP A 185 9.70 -9.24 -11.68
C TRP A 185 9.24 -9.38 -10.24
N ALA A 186 9.68 -8.48 -9.34
CA ALA A 186 9.22 -8.45 -7.94
C ALA A 186 7.75 -8.00 -7.80
N VAL A 187 7.18 -7.35 -8.80
CA VAL A 187 5.74 -7.07 -8.89
C VAL A 187 5.04 -8.18 -9.68
N ALA A 188 5.50 -8.49 -10.88
CA ALA A 188 4.83 -9.39 -11.82
C ALA A 188 4.53 -10.78 -11.24
N VAL A 189 5.56 -11.50 -10.79
CA VAL A 189 5.40 -12.88 -10.31
C VAL A 189 4.55 -12.97 -9.04
N PRO A 190 4.80 -12.15 -7.99
CA PRO A 190 3.96 -12.18 -6.78
C PRO A 190 2.50 -11.82 -7.03
N PHE A 191 2.22 -10.81 -7.88
CA PHE A 191 0.84 -10.44 -8.17
C PHE A 191 0.12 -11.46 -9.04
N LEU A 192 0.82 -12.14 -9.94
CA LEU A 192 0.26 -13.25 -10.70
C LEU A 192 -0.10 -14.43 -9.75
N ALA A 193 0.84 -14.87 -8.93
CA ALA A 193 0.64 -15.99 -8.02
C ALA A 193 -0.40 -15.67 -6.93
N GLY A 194 -0.31 -14.49 -6.30
CA GLY A 194 -1.25 -14.03 -5.29
C GLY A 194 -2.63 -13.74 -5.87
N GLY A 195 -2.71 -13.24 -7.11
CA GLY A 195 -3.96 -13.06 -7.84
C GLY A 195 -4.67 -14.39 -8.11
N VAL A 196 -3.93 -15.42 -8.50
CA VAL A 196 -4.48 -16.79 -8.62
C VAL A 196 -5.01 -17.28 -7.29
N ALA A 197 -4.23 -17.13 -6.19
CA ALA A 197 -4.65 -17.57 -4.87
C ALA A 197 -5.91 -16.83 -4.36
N LEU A 198 -5.96 -15.50 -4.53
CA LEU A 198 -7.11 -14.68 -4.12
C LEU A 198 -8.35 -14.96 -4.99
N SER A 199 -8.16 -15.18 -6.30
CA SER A 199 -9.27 -15.56 -7.19
C SER A 199 -9.81 -16.93 -6.80
N ALA A 200 -8.94 -17.91 -6.53
CA ALA A 200 -9.37 -19.23 -6.05
C ALA A 200 -10.13 -19.13 -4.73
N LEU A 201 -9.67 -18.29 -3.80
CA LEU A 201 -10.39 -18.02 -2.54
C LEU A 201 -11.76 -17.37 -2.81
N GLY A 202 -11.84 -16.42 -3.74
CA GLY A 202 -13.10 -15.81 -4.14
C GLY A 202 -14.10 -16.83 -4.66
N PHE A 203 -13.67 -17.73 -5.56
CA PHE A 203 -14.52 -18.82 -6.07
C PHE A 203 -14.99 -19.82 -4.99
N LEU A 204 -14.25 -19.92 -3.87
CA LEU A 204 -14.65 -20.78 -2.74
C LEU A 204 -15.62 -20.09 -1.78
N LEU A 205 -15.53 -18.78 -1.63
CA LEU A 205 -16.29 -18.01 -0.63
C LEU A 205 -17.49 -17.27 -1.21
N GLU A 206 -17.48 -16.96 -2.49
CA GLU A 206 -18.44 -16.09 -3.16
C GLU A 206 -18.95 -16.74 -4.44
N SER A 207 -20.09 -16.29 -4.93
CA SER A 207 -20.72 -16.82 -6.14
C SER A 207 -20.38 -15.94 -7.36
N PRO A 208 -19.75 -16.49 -8.42
CA PRO A 208 -19.50 -15.75 -9.66
C PRO A 208 -20.77 -15.26 -10.36
N SER A 209 -21.93 -15.89 -10.07
CA SER A 209 -23.24 -15.45 -10.60
C SER A 209 -23.66 -14.08 -10.08
N ASP A 210 -23.08 -13.62 -8.96
CA ASP A 210 -23.39 -12.34 -8.35
C ASP A 210 -22.59 -11.18 -8.98
N ILE A 211 -21.76 -11.48 -9.99
CA ILE A 211 -21.04 -10.48 -10.77
C ILE A 211 -21.93 -9.92 -11.87
N SER A 212 -22.23 -8.63 -11.79
CA SER A 212 -22.88 -7.88 -12.86
C SER A 212 -21.84 -7.27 -13.80
N TRP A 213 -21.66 -7.82 -14.99
CA TRP A 213 -20.64 -7.38 -15.95
C TRP A 213 -21.03 -6.04 -16.61
N THR A 214 -20.90 -4.95 -15.87
CA THR A 214 -21.19 -3.59 -16.32
C THR A 214 -19.95 -2.88 -16.84
N GLY A 215 -20.14 -1.78 -17.59
CA GLY A 215 -19.02 -0.89 -18.00
C GLY A 215 -18.24 -0.31 -16.79
N PRO A 216 -18.92 0.18 -15.73
CA PRO A 216 -18.30 0.60 -14.48
C PRO A 216 -17.44 -0.48 -13.83
N LEU A 217 -17.89 -1.73 -13.72
CA LEU A 217 -17.10 -2.84 -13.18
C LEU A 217 -15.81 -3.06 -14.01
N ILE A 218 -15.97 -3.20 -15.33
CA ILE A 218 -14.82 -3.47 -16.21
C ILE A 218 -13.78 -2.34 -16.12
N SER A 219 -14.22 -1.07 -16.17
CA SER A 219 -13.33 0.08 -16.04
C SER A 219 -12.66 0.16 -14.66
N SER A 220 -13.40 -0.19 -13.59
CA SER A 220 -12.87 -0.27 -12.24
C SER A 220 -11.80 -1.36 -12.09
N VAL A 221 -12.05 -2.55 -12.62
CA VAL A 221 -11.05 -3.65 -12.64
C VAL A 221 -9.80 -3.23 -13.41
N LEU A 222 -9.95 -2.69 -14.62
CA LEU A 222 -8.81 -2.29 -15.45
C LEU A 222 -8.00 -1.15 -14.82
N TYR A 223 -8.67 -0.12 -14.31
CA TYR A 223 -7.99 0.99 -13.63
C TYR A 223 -7.26 0.50 -12.38
N SER A 224 -7.93 -0.26 -11.52
CA SER A 224 -7.33 -0.78 -10.28
C SER A 224 -6.17 -1.73 -10.57
N ALA A 225 -6.26 -2.54 -11.64
CA ALA A 225 -5.19 -3.43 -12.04
C ALA A 225 -3.98 -2.67 -12.59
N LEU A 226 -4.20 -1.75 -13.52
CA LEU A 226 -3.11 -1.02 -14.21
C LEU A 226 -2.50 0.05 -13.32
N VAL A 227 -3.35 0.93 -12.76
CA VAL A 227 -2.90 2.13 -12.03
C VAL A 227 -2.74 1.83 -10.54
N GLY A 228 -3.79 1.32 -9.90
CA GLY A 228 -3.80 1.07 -8.45
C GLY A 228 -2.90 -0.07 -8.01
N THR A 229 -2.67 -1.05 -8.88
CA THR A 229 -1.83 -2.21 -8.56
C THR A 229 -0.53 -2.19 -9.35
N GLY A 230 -0.54 -2.38 -10.66
CA GLY A 230 0.68 -2.54 -11.45
C GLY A 230 1.63 -1.36 -11.35
N LEU A 231 1.17 -0.17 -11.75
CA LEU A 231 1.97 1.05 -11.72
C LEU A 231 2.34 1.46 -10.30
N ALA A 232 1.37 1.48 -9.40
CA ALA A 232 1.59 1.95 -8.03
C ALA A 232 2.59 1.07 -7.27
N TRP A 233 2.50 -0.25 -7.35
CA TRP A 233 3.47 -1.15 -6.71
C TRP A 233 4.85 -1.08 -7.37
N LEU A 234 4.92 -0.87 -8.69
CA LEU A 234 6.19 -0.64 -9.37
C LEU A 234 6.87 0.63 -8.87
N LEU A 235 6.11 1.73 -8.72
CA LEU A 235 6.61 2.99 -8.17
C LEU A 235 6.99 2.84 -6.70
N PHE A 236 6.16 2.20 -5.89
CA PHE A 236 6.44 1.98 -4.47
C PHE A 236 7.71 1.16 -4.26
N PHE A 237 7.86 0.02 -4.93
CA PHE A 237 9.07 -0.79 -4.84
C PHE A 237 10.29 -0.07 -5.44
N GLY A 238 10.10 0.73 -6.50
CA GLY A 238 11.15 1.59 -7.02
C GLY A 238 11.66 2.61 -6.02
N LEU A 239 10.76 3.25 -5.27
CA LEU A 239 11.08 4.17 -4.18
C LEU A 239 11.76 3.47 -3.01
N VAL A 240 11.24 2.31 -2.58
CA VAL A 240 11.84 1.48 -1.51
C VAL A 240 13.26 1.07 -1.89
N ARG A 241 13.49 0.71 -3.15
CA ARG A 241 14.84 0.39 -3.67
C ARG A 241 15.78 1.60 -3.62
N ALA A 242 15.27 2.81 -3.87
CA ALA A 242 16.07 4.03 -3.95
C ALA A 242 16.40 4.66 -2.58
N GLY A 243 15.66 4.30 -1.51
CA GLY A 243 15.78 4.92 -0.19
C GLY A 243 15.74 3.94 0.98
N GLU A 244 15.77 4.47 2.20
CA GLU A 244 15.48 3.68 3.41
C GLU A 244 14.02 3.25 3.42
N ALA A 245 13.74 1.98 3.77
CA ALA A 245 12.38 1.44 3.77
C ALA A 245 11.47 2.23 4.72
N SER A 246 11.96 2.59 5.91
CA SER A 246 11.21 3.36 6.91
C SER A 246 10.88 4.79 6.46
N ARG A 247 11.77 5.44 5.70
CA ARG A 247 11.50 6.78 5.14
C ARG A 247 10.45 6.72 4.03
N VAL A 248 10.59 5.75 3.12
CA VAL A 248 9.63 5.59 2.03
C VAL A 248 8.26 5.22 2.56
N ALA A 249 8.20 4.31 3.55
CA ALA A 249 6.95 3.94 4.19
C ALA A 249 6.25 5.15 4.84
N SER A 250 7.00 6.09 5.46
CA SER A 250 6.38 7.28 6.05
C SER A 250 5.63 8.16 5.03
N TYR A 251 6.04 8.17 3.76
CA TYR A 251 5.34 8.90 2.70
C TYR A 251 3.94 8.35 2.43
N ILE A 252 3.69 7.06 2.72
CA ILE A 252 2.39 6.42 2.51
C ILE A 252 1.29 7.08 3.35
N PHE A 253 1.63 7.75 4.46
CA PHE A 253 0.66 8.52 5.24
C PHE A 253 -0.03 9.65 4.45
N VAL A 254 0.51 10.07 3.30
CA VAL A 254 -0.14 11.07 2.41
C VAL A 254 -1.31 10.46 1.63
N VAL A 255 -1.31 9.15 1.41
CA VAL A 255 -2.33 8.49 0.56
C VAL A 255 -3.76 8.68 1.07
N PRO A 256 -4.08 8.49 2.36
CA PRO A 256 -5.42 8.75 2.87
C PRO A 256 -5.86 10.20 2.73
N LEU A 257 -4.92 11.17 2.87
CA LEU A 257 -5.21 12.58 2.64
C LEU A 257 -5.63 12.81 1.18
N ALA A 258 -4.87 12.25 0.25
CA ALA A 258 -5.20 12.33 -1.17
C ALA A 258 -6.52 11.64 -1.49
N ALA A 259 -6.81 10.48 -0.86
CA ALA A 259 -8.06 9.76 -1.04
C ALA A 259 -9.27 10.60 -0.61
N VAL A 260 -9.19 11.28 0.55
CA VAL A 260 -10.26 12.18 1.02
C VAL A 260 -10.43 13.37 0.09
N VAL A 261 -9.33 14.01 -0.34
CA VAL A 261 -9.39 15.14 -1.28
C VAL A 261 -9.98 14.71 -2.64
N ILE A 262 -9.54 13.58 -3.18
CA ILE A 262 -10.04 13.06 -4.46
C ILE A 262 -11.51 12.62 -4.33
N GLY A 263 -11.87 11.96 -3.22
CA GLY A 263 -13.27 11.59 -2.94
C GLY A 263 -14.18 12.81 -2.86
N ALA A 264 -13.75 13.85 -2.17
CA ALA A 264 -14.50 15.10 -2.07
C ALA A 264 -14.70 15.78 -3.45
N LEU A 265 -13.65 15.78 -4.29
CA LEU A 265 -13.73 16.37 -5.64
C LEU A 265 -14.59 15.56 -6.62
N LEU A 266 -14.64 14.21 -6.46
CA LEU A 266 -15.38 13.33 -7.36
C LEU A 266 -16.82 13.06 -6.90
N LEU A 267 -17.07 13.14 -5.59
CA LEU A 267 -18.34 12.76 -4.96
C LEU A 267 -19.04 13.92 -4.25
N ASP A 268 -18.56 15.18 -4.46
CA ASP A 268 -19.06 16.42 -3.81
C ASP A 268 -19.11 16.32 -2.26
N GLU A 269 -18.18 15.59 -1.64
CA GLU A 269 -18.07 15.48 -0.19
C GLU A 269 -17.37 16.72 0.39
N GLY A 270 -17.90 17.29 1.48
CA GLY A 270 -17.33 18.49 2.09
C GLY A 270 -16.00 18.25 2.80
N PHE A 271 -15.09 19.24 2.79
CA PHE A 271 -13.86 19.23 3.59
C PHE A 271 -14.17 19.67 5.02
N GLY A 272 -13.83 18.80 6.00
CA GLY A 272 -13.96 19.10 7.42
C GLY A 272 -12.63 19.50 8.09
N PRO A 273 -12.68 20.16 9.28
CA PRO A 273 -11.48 20.48 10.07
C PRO A 273 -10.54 19.29 10.33
N PRO A 274 -11.02 18.04 10.50
CA PRO A 274 -10.15 16.87 10.70
C PRO A 274 -9.15 16.65 9.56
N LEU A 275 -9.50 16.98 8.31
CA LEU A 275 -8.58 16.88 7.18
C LEU A 275 -7.39 17.84 7.32
N LEU A 276 -7.63 19.08 7.71
CA LEU A 276 -6.57 20.08 7.87
C LEU A 276 -5.62 19.73 9.03
N VAL A 277 -6.18 19.29 10.15
CA VAL A 277 -5.39 18.85 11.32
C VAL A 277 -4.57 17.61 10.95
N GLY A 278 -5.21 16.62 10.33
CA GLY A 278 -4.54 15.41 9.88
C GLY A 278 -3.43 15.68 8.88
N ALA A 279 -3.67 16.57 7.91
CA ALA A 279 -2.65 16.97 6.92
C ALA A 279 -1.43 17.62 7.60
N ALA A 280 -1.64 18.53 8.55
CA ALA A 280 -0.55 19.17 9.30
C ALA A 280 0.28 18.14 10.08
N LEU A 281 -0.37 17.19 10.75
CA LEU A 281 0.27 16.11 11.51
C LEU A 281 1.06 15.17 10.58
N VAL A 282 0.48 14.75 9.46
CA VAL A 282 1.14 13.87 8.47
C VAL A 282 2.37 14.55 7.88
N VAL A 283 2.26 15.79 7.41
CA VAL A 283 3.39 16.53 6.83
C VAL A 283 4.50 16.72 7.86
N SER A 284 4.15 17.08 9.09
CA SER A 284 5.12 17.23 10.19
C SER A 284 5.80 15.90 10.53
N GLY A 285 5.03 14.80 10.57
CA GLY A 285 5.54 13.46 10.81
C GLY A 285 6.53 13.02 9.74
N ILE A 286 6.19 13.18 8.47
CA ILE A 286 7.07 12.86 7.34
C ILE A 286 8.35 13.70 7.40
N TYR A 287 8.23 14.99 7.69
CA TYR A 287 9.41 15.87 7.84
C TYR A 287 10.36 15.33 8.91
N LEU A 288 9.84 14.96 10.09
CA LEU A 288 10.66 14.44 11.19
C LEU A 288 11.32 13.10 10.85
N VAL A 289 10.60 12.17 10.22
CA VAL A 289 11.17 10.88 9.78
C VAL A 289 12.31 11.09 8.79
N ASN A 290 12.20 12.08 7.92
CA ASN A 290 13.18 12.33 6.87
C ASN A 290 14.30 13.29 7.28
N ARG A 291 14.22 13.87 8.48
CA ARG A 291 15.27 14.75 9.00
C ARG A 291 16.54 13.93 9.26
N THR A 292 17.62 14.24 8.54
CA THR A 292 18.93 13.62 8.77
C THR A 292 19.45 14.02 10.15
N PRO A 293 19.85 13.09 11.04
CA PRO A 293 20.48 13.46 12.30
C PRO A 293 21.73 14.31 12.00
N ARG A 294 21.88 15.48 12.65
CA ARG A 294 23.15 16.19 12.62
C ARG A 294 24.22 15.26 13.19
N PRO A 295 25.37 15.08 12.51
CA PRO A 295 26.47 14.35 13.11
C PRO A 295 26.78 14.97 14.48
N ALA A 296 26.83 14.12 15.51
CA ALA A 296 27.24 14.59 16.83
C ALA A 296 28.57 15.31 16.68
N LYS A 297 28.68 16.56 17.16
CA LYS A 297 29.97 17.27 17.25
C LYS A 297 30.89 16.34 18.02
N LYS A 298 31.99 15.89 17.38
CA LYS A 298 33.09 15.26 18.12
C LYS A 298 33.48 16.22 19.23
N PRO A 299 33.58 15.78 20.50
CA PRO A 299 34.13 16.61 21.55
C PRO A 299 35.52 17.06 21.07
N SER A 300 35.72 18.38 21.00
CA SER A 300 37.03 18.97 20.82
C SER A 300 37.87 18.58 22.02
N GLY A 301 38.73 17.55 21.82
CA GLY A 301 39.76 17.21 22.77
C GLY A 301 40.85 18.28 22.77
#